data_89f0c90c80c535afff47b243c6ca16e9
#
_entry.id   89f0c90c80c535afff47b243c6ca16e9
#
_cell.length_a   1.000
_cell.length_b   1.000
_cell.length_c   1.000
_cell.angle_alpha   90.00
_cell.angle_beta   90.00
_cell.angle_gamma   90.00
#
_symmetry.space_group_name_H-M   'P 1'
#
loop_
_entity.id
_entity.type
_entity.pdbx_description
1 polymer ?
#
loop_
_entity_poly.entity_id
_entity_poly.type
_entity_poly.pdbx_seq_one_letter_code
_entity_poly.pdbx_strand_id
1 'polypeptide(L)'
;ALTAPAGYVVNLDTNIVVYEKNSETQLSAASLTKMMTTLLLLENYQDQLDSISLTAPSYIYDLIWEQSTNASTADIRRGETQSLRNLLYAMLLPSGNEAAYIVADYMGGGSIDNFVAMMNDEAKAVGCTGTTFVDPCGLNPNNITTARDAYLILRALTAYDVFATVIATPSYDMGTNDRYTTPGTYIIQNTDKLVTNSSYHRDYTRGGKTGSLGEWQNFAGWHSQNGESYISVLLNVPYDADPEGMRPALAETGTIMDWVFDTYTIAP
;
A
#
# COMPACT_ATOMS: atom_id res chain seq x y z
N ALA A 1 3.95 4.90 -24.78
CA ALA A 1 5.12 4.85 -23.88
C ALA A 1 4.68 5.30 -22.50
N LEU A 2 5.14 4.61 -21.44
CA LEU A 2 4.84 5.01 -20.05
C LEU A 2 5.62 6.27 -19.68
N THR A 3 4.98 7.16 -18.92
CA THR A 3 5.62 8.38 -18.39
C THR A 3 6.34 8.12 -17.06
N ALA A 4 5.99 7.05 -16.35
CA ALA A 4 6.64 6.65 -15.11
C ALA A 4 8.17 6.74 -15.20
N PRO A 5 8.86 7.50 -14.32
CA PRO A 5 10.33 7.57 -14.30
C PRO A 5 10.99 6.24 -13.97
N ALA A 6 10.35 5.42 -13.12
CA ALA A 6 10.81 4.08 -12.75
C ALA A 6 9.66 3.07 -12.76
N GLY A 7 9.94 1.85 -13.19
CA GLY A 7 8.97 0.78 -13.22
C GLY A 7 9.60 -0.60 -13.22
N TYR A 8 8.88 -1.59 -12.71
CA TYR A 8 9.32 -2.97 -12.58
C TYR A 8 8.13 -3.92 -12.63
N VAL A 9 8.13 -4.88 -13.57
CA VAL A 9 7.06 -5.88 -13.69
C VAL A 9 7.69 -7.27 -13.75
N VAL A 10 7.26 -8.14 -12.86
CA VAL A 10 7.82 -9.48 -12.67
C VAL A 10 6.72 -10.53 -12.68
N ASN A 11 6.93 -11.60 -13.43
CA ASN A 11 6.12 -12.80 -13.33
C ASN A 11 6.51 -13.57 -12.06
N LEU A 12 5.53 -13.78 -11.14
CA LEU A 12 5.77 -14.43 -9.85
C LEU A 12 6.04 -15.93 -9.96
N ASP A 13 5.52 -16.58 -11.00
CA ASP A 13 5.63 -18.03 -11.17
C ASP A 13 7.01 -18.42 -11.70
N THR A 14 7.61 -17.56 -12.53
CA THR A 14 8.90 -17.80 -13.20
C THR A 14 10.03 -16.92 -12.68
N ASN A 15 9.75 -15.87 -11.91
CA ASN A 15 10.67 -14.78 -11.54
C ASN A 15 11.27 -14.02 -12.73
N ILE A 16 10.64 -14.09 -13.91
CA ILE A 16 11.10 -13.36 -15.09
C ILE A 16 10.63 -11.91 -15.01
N VAL A 17 11.58 -10.99 -15.19
CA VAL A 17 11.30 -9.55 -15.35
C VAL A 17 10.81 -9.32 -16.77
N VAL A 18 9.57 -8.88 -16.96
CA VAL A 18 8.97 -8.61 -18.27
C VAL A 18 9.02 -7.15 -18.67
N TYR A 19 9.18 -6.26 -17.68
CA TYR A 19 9.40 -4.83 -17.90
C TYR A 19 10.30 -4.25 -16.82
N GLU A 20 11.24 -3.43 -17.23
CA GLU A 20 12.16 -2.74 -16.34
C GLU A 20 12.54 -1.36 -16.89
N LYS A 21 12.48 -0.35 -16.02
CA LYS A 21 12.93 1.01 -16.29
C LYS A 21 13.43 1.62 -14.98
N ASN A 22 14.71 1.96 -14.91
CA ASN A 22 15.30 2.63 -13.74
C ASN A 22 14.92 1.96 -12.40
N SER A 23 14.88 0.62 -12.36
CA SER A 23 14.32 -0.16 -11.26
C SER A 23 15.03 0.05 -9.92
N GLU A 24 16.30 0.46 -9.94
CA GLU A 24 17.14 0.73 -8.76
C GLU A 24 17.22 2.23 -8.41
N THR A 25 16.54 3.10 -9.16
CA THR A 25 16.54 4.54 -8.85
C THR A 25 15.74 4.80 -7.58
N GLN A 26 16.38 5.46 -6.60
CA GLN A 26 15.76 5.85 -5.34
C GLN A 26 14.78 7.00 -5.55
N LEU A 27 13.54 6.78 -5.18
CA LEU A 27 12.43 7.72 -5.27
C LEU A 27 11.62 7.69 -3.97
N SER A 28 10.84 8.72 -3.72
CA SER A 28 9.98 8.74 -2.53
C SER A 28 8.91 7.67 -2.60
N ALA A 29 8.79 6.89 -1.53
CA ALA A 29 7.84 5.78 -1.43
C ALA A 29 6.39 6.28 -1.26
N ALA A 30 6.18 7.46 -0.67
CA ALA A 30 4.88 7.91 -0.23
C ALA A 30 4.16 6.77 0.54
N SER A 31 2.85 6.62 0.37
CA SER A 31 2.06 5.60 1.08
C SER A 31 2.36 4.14 0.70
N LEU A 32 3.27 3.86 -0.25
CA LEU A 32 3.82 2.49 -0.40
C LEU A 32 4.57 2.05 0.86
N THR A 33 5.05 2.98 1.67
CA THR A 33 5.62 2.75 3.01
C THR A 33 4.72 1.87 3.88
N LYS A 34 3.39 2.02 3.77
CA LYS A 34 2.42 1.21 4.53
C LYS A 34 2.45 -0.28 4.18
N MET A 35 3.02 -0.66 3.04
CA MET A 35 3.26 -2.07 2.74
C MET A 35 4.25 -2.70 3.73
N MET A 36 5.31 -1.98 4.11
CA MET A 36 6.25 -2.47 5.13
C MET A 36 5.60 -2.52 6.51
N THR A 37 4.83 -1.51 6.90
CA THR A 37 4.06 -1.52 8.16
C THR A 37 3.09 -2.71 8.19
N THR A 38 2.43 -3.00 7.06
CA THR A 38 1.55 -4.15 6.90
C THR A 38 2.31 -5.48 7.00
N LEU A 39 3.47 -5.59 6.37
CA LEU A 39 4.29 -6.80 6.41
C LEU A 39 4.66 -7.15 7.86
N LEU A 40 5.22 -6.20 8.60
CA LEU A 40 5.55 -6.37 10.00
C LEU A 40 4.33 -6.75 10.87
N LEU A 41 3.17 -6.12 10.61
CA LEU A 41 1.93 -6.46 11.31
C LEU A 41 1.54 -7.93 11.06
N LEU A 42 1.57 -8.38 9.82
CA LEU A 42 1.14 -9.74 9.45
C LEU A 42 2.14 -10.81 9.91
N GLU A 43 3.44 -10.55 9.83
CA GLU A 43 4.46 -11.47 10.33
C GLU A 43 4.30 -11.78 11.82
N ASN A 44 3.90 -10.79 12.59
CA ASN A 44 3.84 -10.92 14.05
C ASN A 44 2.42 -11.23 14.59
N TYR A 45 1.35 -10.82 13.86
CA TYR A 45 -0.01 -10.79 14.43
C TYR A 45 -1.11 -11.30 13.50
N GLN A 46 -0.81 -11.98 12.38
CA GLN A 46 -1.84 -12.44 11.44
C GLN A 46 -2.95 -13.29 12.09
N ASP A 47 -2.61 -14.08 13.11
CA ASP A 47 -3.56 -14.94 13.82
C ASP A 47 -4.31 -14.21 14.96
N GLN A 48 -4.00 -12.94 15.21
CA GLN A 48 -4.53 -12.14 16.31
C GLN A 48 -5.28 -10.89 15.84
N LEU A 49 -5.60 -10.79 14.55
CA LEU A 49 -6.21 -9.59 13.96
C LEU A 49 -7.55 -9.22 14.58
N ASP A 50 -8.32 -10.21 15.07
CA ASP A 50 -9.63 -10.00 15.69
C ASP A 50 -9.58 -9.98 17.22
N SER A 51 -8.52 -10.48 17.82
CA SER A 51 -8.40 -10.61 19.29
C SER A 51 -7.69 -9.42 19.95
N ILE A 52 -6.90 -8.66 19.18
CA ILE A 52 -6.20 -7.46 19.66
C ILE A 52 -6.92 -6.22 19.14
N SER A 53 -7.21 -5.31 20.06
CA SER A 53 -7.74 -3.97 19.76
C SER A 53 -6.83 -2.90 20.36
N LEU A 54 -6.57 -1.83 19.60
CA LEU A 54 -5.67 -0.76 19.97
C LEU A 54 -6.43 0.55 20.05
N THR A 55 -6.13 1.33 21.09
CA THR A 55 -6.67 2.67 21.26
C THR A 55 -5.71 3.70 20.64
N ALA A 56 -6.23 4.58 19.81
CA ALA A 56 -5.47 5.59 19.10
C ALA A 56 -4.84 6.62 20.08
N PRO A 57 -3.51 6.67 20.25
CA PRO A 57 -2.86 7.59 21.16
C PRO A 57 -2.91 9.02 20.60
N SER A 58 -3.10 10.01 21.50
CA SER A 58 -3.31 11.39 21.05
C SER A 58 -2.12 11.98 20.30
N TYR A 59 -0.89 11.67 20.72
CA TYR A 59 0.33 12.28 20.19
C TYR A 59 0.59 11.97 18.71
N ILE A 60 0.13 10.83 18.19
CA ILE A 60 0.35 10.48 16.79
C ILE A 60 -0.31 11.46 15.83
N TYR A 61 -1.42 12.07 16.24
CA TYR A 61 -2.13 13.06 15.41
C TYR A 61 -1.36 14.37 15.34
N ASP A 62 -0.61 14.71 16.37
CA ASP A 62 0.28 15.87 16.35
C ASP A 62 1.44 15.64 15.38
N LEU A 63 2.05 14.43 15.40
CA LEU A 63 3.07 14.02 14.42
C LEU A 63 2.57 14.05 12.97
N ILE A 64 1.34 13.61 12.73
CA ILE A 64 0.74 13.64 11.38
C ILE A 64 0.48 15.09 10.97
N TRP A 65 -0.09 15.90 11.86
CA TRP A 65 -0.44 17.30 11.60
C TRP A 65 0.79 18.16 11.29
N GLU A 66 1.89 17.93 11.98
CA GLU A 66 3.18 18.60 11.72
C GLU A 66 3.71 18.36 10.32
N GLN A 67 3.40 17.19 9.73
CA GLN A 67 3.84 16.82 8.39
C GLN A 67 2.85 17.24 7.30
N SER A 68 1.55 17.18 7.57
CA SER A 68 0.51 17.49 6.58
C SER A 68 -0.84 17.78 7.23
N THR A 69 -1.46 18.86 6.83
CA THR A 69 -2.83 19.23 7.23
C THR A 69 -3.90 18.52 6.36
N ASN A 70 -3.49 17.83 5.29
CA ASN A 70 -4.38 17.14 4.34
C ASN A 70 -3.95 15.68 4.13
N ALA A 71 -3.52 15.03 5.21
CA ALA A 71 -3.10 13.63 5.19
C ALA A 71 -4.30 12.70 4.98
N SER A 72 -4.10 11.61 4.22
CA SER A 72 -5.12 10.55 4.06
C SER A 72 -5.50 9.95 5.41
N THR A 73 -6.79 9.74 5.63
CA THR A 73 -7.35 9.26 6.89
C THR A 73 -8.42 8.19 6.64
N ALA A 74 -8.56 7.27 7.59
CA ALA A 74 -9.69 6.35 7.73
C ALA A 74 -10.74 6.89 8.73
N ASP A 75 -10.61 8.15 9.15
CA ASP A 75 -11.45 8.84 10.15
C ASP A 75 -11.44 8.18 11.55
N ILE A 76 -10.33 7.52 11.90
CA ILE A 76 -10.10 7.06 13.28
C ILE A 76 -9.65 8.25 14.11
N ARG A 77 -10.33 8.53 15.22
CA ARG A 77 -10.06 9.69 16.06
C ARG A 77 -9.26 9.36 17.31
N ARG A 78 -8.66 10.40 17.89
CA ARG A 78 -7.95 10.31 19.18
C ARG A 78 -8.80 9.57 20.20
N GLY A 79 -8.26 8.54 20.84
CA GLY A 79 -8.93 7.74 21.86
C GLY A 79 -9.92 6.70 21.32
N GLU A 80 -10.16 6.63 20.03
CA GLU A 80 -10.94 5.52 19.45
C GLU A 80 -10.18 4.21 19.48
N THR A 81 -10.90 3.11 19.69
CA THR A 81 -10.36 1.77 19.73
C THR A 81 -10.78 1.01 18.47
N GLN A 82 -9.81 0.39 17.80
CA GLN A 82 -10.01 -0.43 16.59
C GLN A 82 -9.29 -1.76 16.70
N SER A 83 -9.86 -2.83 16.14
CA SER A 83 -9.16 -4.12 16.03
C SER A 83 -7.97 -4.00 15.08
N LEU A 84 -6.98 -4.89 15.20
CA LEU A 84 -5.87 -4.96 14.23
C LEU A 84 -6.39 -5.20 12.81
N ARG A 85 -7.49 -5.98 12.64
CA ARG A 85 -8.14 -6.16 11.34
C ARG A 85 -8.65 -4.84 10.77
N ASN A 86 -9.36 -4.05 11.56
CA ASN A 86 -9.85 -2.74 11.13
C ASN A 86 -8.68 -1.81 10.76
N LEU A 87 -7.61 -1.81 11.56
CA LEU A 87 -6.40 -1.02 11.25
C LEU A 87 -5.72 -1.47 9.95
N LEU A 88 -5.70 -2.78 9.67
CA LEU A 88 -5.18 -3.32 8.41
C LEU A 88 -5.99 -2.81 7.21
N TYR A 89 -7.31 -2.88 7.26
CA TYR A 89 -8.18 -2.29 6.21
C TYR A 89 -8.01 -0.78 6.11
N ALA A 90 -7.92 -0.08 7.24
CA ALA A 90 -7.74 1.37 7.29
C ALA A 90 -6.41 1.83 6.67
N MET A 91 -5.32 1.07 6.84
CA MET A 91 -4.03 1.36 6.19
C MET A 91 -4.08 1.15 4.68
N LEU A 92 -4.71 0.04 4.25
CA LEU A 92 -4.58 -0.42 2.86
C LEU A 92 -5.63 0.19 1.93
N LEU A 93 -6.89 0.40 2.37
CA LEU A 93 -7.96 0.91 1.52
C LEU A 93 -7.89 2.44 1.36
N PRO A 94 -8.24 3.25 2.39
CA PRO A 94 -8.20 4.71 2.27
C PRO A 94 -6.78 5.27 2.46
N SER A 95 -5.80 4.41 2.73
CA SER A 95 -4.44 4.84 3.03
C SER A 95 -4.32 5.66 4.32
N GLY A 96 -5.09 5.31 5.36
CA GLY A 96 -5.15 6.01 6.65
C GLY A 96 -3.77 6.08 7.32
N ASN A 97 -3.27 7.31 7.49
CA ASN A 97 -1.95 7.53 8.11
C ASN A 97 -1.99 7.23 9.60
N GLU A 98 -3.09 7.62 10.28
CA GLU A 98 -3.30 7.34 11.69
C GLU A 98 -3.30 5.83 11.99
N ALA A 99 -3.87 5.00 11.11
CA ALA A 99 -3.88 3.56 11.29
C ALA A 99 -2.44 2.98 11.29
N ALA A 100 -1.58 3.47 10.41
CA ALA A 100 -0.17 3.07 10.38
C ALA A 100 0.58 3.50 11.65
N TYR A 101 0.33 4.71 12.15
CA TYR A 101 0.93 5.19 13.40
C TYR A 101 0.42 4.44 14.64
N ILE A 102 -0.87 4.06 14.70
CA ILE A 102 -1.43 3.25 15.80
C ILE A 102 -0.74 1.89 15.86
N VAL A 103 -0.57 1.24 14.71
CA VAL A 103 0.16 -0.03 14.61
C VAL A 103 1.62 0.14 15.01
N ALA A 104 2.27 1.21 14.53
CA ALA A 104 3.67 1.51 14.85
C ALA A 104 3.90 1.78 16.33
N ASP A 105 3.02 2.55 16.98
CA ASP A 105 3.07 2.79 18.42
C ASP A 105 3.02 1.48 19.21
N TYR A 106 2.07 0.62 18.89
CA TYR A 106 1.90 -0.67 19.55
C TYR A 106 3.12 -1.58 19.36
N MET A 107 3.56 -1.78 18.13
CA MET A 107 4.66 -2.69 17.82
C MET A 107 6.01 -2.16 18.26
N GLY A 108 6.18 -0.84 18.27
CA GLY A 108 7.38 -0.14 18.76
C GLY A 108 7.45 0.00 20.28
N GLY A 109 6.44 -0.51 21.01
CA GLY A 109 6.37 -0.40 22.48
C GLY A 109 6.21 1.03 22.97
N GLY A 110 5.43 1.86 22.26
CA GLY A 110 5.21 3.28 22.53
C GLY A 110 6.24 4.21 21.88
N SER A 111 7.09 3.69 20.98
CA SER A 111 8.13 4.45 20.29
C SER A 111 8.03 4.25 18.78
N ILE A 112 7.74 5.32 18.06
CA ILE A 112 7.73 5.31 16.58
C ILE A 112 9.15 5.03 16.04
N ASP A 113 10.19 5.57 16.67
CA ASP A 113 11.58 5.34 16.23
C ASP A 113 11.97 3.86 16.34
N ASN A 114 11.53 3.15 17.38
CA ASN A 114 11.74 1.72 17.49
C ASN A 114 11.06 0.96 16.34
N PHE A 115 9.83 1.33 16.00
CA PHE A 115 9.12 0.71 14.88
C PHE A 115 9.79 1.01 13.54
N VAL A 116 10.24 2.23 13.32
CA VAL A 116 11.00 2.62 12.11
C VAL A 116 12.29 1.81 11.99
N ALA A 117 12.99 1.55 13.11
CA ALA A 117 14.15 0.65 13.11
C ALA A 117 13.76 -0.77 12.65
N MET A 118 12.64 -1.32 13.14
CA MET A 118 12.12 -2.61 12.68
C MET A 118 11.81 -2.60 11.18
N MET A 119 11.19 -1.53 10.65
CA MET A 119 10.90 -1.39 9.22
C MET A 119 12.18 -1.45 8.37
N ASN A 120 13.25 -0.78 8.80
CA ASN A 120 14.52 -0.75 8.08
C ASN A 120 15.29 -2.08 8.17
N ASP A 121 15.16 -2.78 9.28
CA ASP A 121 15.75 -4.12 9.42
C ASP A 121 14.99 -5.14 8.57
N GLU A 122 13.66 -5.09 8.53
CA GLU A 122 12.86 -5.95 7.67
C GLU A 122 13.09 -5.66 6.19
N ALA A 123 13.25 -4.39 5.80
CA ALA A 123 13.60 -4.04 4.42
C ALA A 123 14.90 -4.75 3.96
N LYS A 124 15.92 -4.80 4.82
CA LYS A 124 17.16 -5.55 4.54
C LYS A 124 16.90 -7.05 4.48
N ALA A 125 16.07 -7.58 5.39
CA ALA A 125 15.76 -9.01 5.47
C ALA A 125 15.05 -9.53 4.20
N VAL A 126 14.14 -8.74 3.62
CA VAL A 126 13.50 -9.09 2.34
C VAL A 126 14.35 -8.79 1.10
N GLY A 127 15.56 -8.25 1.28
CA GLY A 127 16.54 -8.05 0.21
C GLY A 127 16.51 -6.67 -0.44
N CYS A 128 15.90 -5.67 0.18
CA CYS A 128 15.94 -4.29 -0.29
C CYS A 128 17.35 -3.69 -0.11
N THR A 129 17.81 -2.98 -1.13
CA THR A 129 19.13 -2.35 -1.14
C THR A 129 19.09 -0.83 -1.27
N GLY A 130 17.97 -0.28 -1.72
CA GLY A 130 17.75 1.15 -1.96
C GLY A 130 16.63 1.75 -1.12
N THR A 131 16.14 1.05 -0.10
CA THR A 131 15.00 1.48 0.72
C THR A 131 15.43 1.96 2.09
N THR A 132 14.87 3.10 2.52
CA THR A 132 15.01 3.64 3.88
C THR A 132 13.69 4.26 4.29
N PHE A 133 13.20 3.89 5.47
CA PHE A 133 11.99 4.43 6.08
C PHE A 133 12.35 5.37 7.23
N VAL A 134 11.56 6.44 7.38
CA VAL A 134 11.69 7.45 8.46
C VAL A 134 10.37 7.69 9.20
N ASP A 135 9.26 7.16 8.69
CA ASP A 135 7.97 7.11 9.38
C ASP A 135 7.18 5.87 8.94
N PRO A 136 6.09 5.48 9.65
CA PRO A 136 5.35 4.25 9.34
C PRO A 136 4.35 4.38 8.20
N CYS A 137 4.09 5.57 7.66
CA CYS A 137 2.96 5.83 6.76
C CYS A 137 3.33 6.40 5.39
N GLY A 138 4.51 7.03 5.26
CA GLY A 138 4.98 7.61 4.00
C GLY A 138 4.66 9.09 3.80
N LEU A 139 4.29 9.84 4.85
CA LEU A 139 4.08 11.29 4.78
C LEU A 139 5.39 12.04 4.59
N ASN A 140 6.44 11.61 5.26
CA ASN A 140 7.75 12.22 5.09
C ASN A 140 8.34 11.82 3.72
N PRO A 141 8.74 12.78 2.88
CA PRO A 141 9.30 12.49 1.55
C PRO A 141 10.63 11.72 1.60
N ASN A 142 11.29 11.66 2.76
CA ASN A 142 12.51 10.89 2.98
C ASN A 142 12.26 9.39 3.22
N ASN A 143 11.02 8.93 3.19
CA ASN A 143 10.73 7.51 2.95
C ASN A 143 11.09 7.20 1.51
N ILE A 144 12.22 6.54 1.30
CA ILE A 144 12.81 6.28 -0.02
C ILE A 144 12.72 4.79 -0.33
N THR A 145 12.41 4.47 -1.57
CA THR A 145 12.41 3.10 -2.09
C THR A 145 12.85 3.08 -3.57
N THR A 146 12.94 1.89 -4.13
CA THR A 146 13.12 1.67 -5.57
C THR A 146 11.97 0.81 -6.12
N ALA A 147 11.76 0.79 -7.42
CA ALA A 147 10.70 -0.05 -8.01
C ALA A 147 10.95 -1.54 -7.73
N ARG A 148 12.21 -1.98 -7.76
CA ARG A 148 12.61 -3.34 -7.41
C ARG A 148 12.36 -3.64 -5.93
N ASP A 149 12.71 -2.75 -5.02
CA ASP A 149 12.52 -2.96 -3.58
C ASP A 149 11.02 -3.00 -3.22
N ALA A 150 10.21 -2.10 -3.79
CA ALA A 150 8.76 -2.13 -3.61
C ALA A 150 8.15 -3.45 -4.12
N TYR A 151 8.68 -4.01 -5.22
CA TYR A 151 8.33 -5.34 -5.68
C TYR A 151 8.66 -6.41 -4.63
N LEU A 152 9.83 -6.38 -4.01
CA LEU A 152 10.24 -7.37 -3.00
C LEU A 152 9.33 -7.33 -1.77
N ILE A 153 8.97 -6.14 -1.31
CA ILE A 153 8.05 -5.96 -0.17
C ILE A 153 6.65 -6.50 -0.52
N LEU A 154 6.10 -6.13 -1.69
CA LEU A 154 4.81 -6.63 -2.12
C LEU A 154 4.82 -8.15 -2.32
N ARG A 155 5.90 -8.70 -2.90
CA ARG A 155 6.07 -10.15 -3.05
C ARG A 155 6.03 -10.87 -1.71
N ALA A 156 6.68 -10.35 -0.66
CA ALA A 156 6.60 -10.91 0.69
C ALA A 156 5.15 -10.92 1.21
N LEU A 157 4.38 -9.85 0.95
CA LEU A 157 2.98 -9.74 1.34
C LEU A 157 2.05 -10.74 0.64
N THR A 158 2.39 -11.20 -0.57
CA THR A 158 1.56 -12.18 -1.30
C THR A 158 1.48 -13.56 -0.61
N ALA A 159 2.33 -13.82 0.37
CA ALA A 159 2.27 -15.04 1.17
C ALA A 159 1.11 -15.05 2.19
N TYR A 160 0.43 -13.92 2.40
CA TYR A 160 -0.63 -13.77 3.40
C TYR A 160 -2.01 -13.71 2.73
N ASP A 161 -2.86 -14.71 2.92
CA ASP A 161 -4.21 -14.75 2.35
C ASP A 161 -5.08 -13.56 2.80
N VAL A 162 -4.91 -13.12 4.05
CA VAL A 162 -5.62 -11.94 4.55
C VAL A 162 -5.23 -10.68 3.79
N PHE A 163 -3.97 -10.53 3.41
CA PHE A 163 -3.53 -9.40 2.58
C PHE A 163 -4.21 -9.42 1.21
N ALA A 164 -4.22 -10.58 0.55
CA ALA A 164 -4.92 -10.75 -0.73
C ALA A 164 -6.41 -10.38 -0.64
N THR A 165 -7.07 -10.78 0.45
CA THR A 165 -8.48 -10.43 0.71
C THR A 165 -8.68 -8.93 0.86
N VAL A 166 -7.84 -8.28 1.68
CA VAL A 166 -7.98 -6.84 1.98
C VAL A 166 -7.77 -6.00 0.73
N ILE A 167 -6.69 -6.20 -0.03
CA ILE A 167 -6.40 -5.37 -1.21
C ILE A 167 -7.42 -5.52 -2.33
N ALA A 168 -8.11 -6.66 -2.40
CA ALA A 168 -9.20 -6.92 -3.36
C ALA A 168 -10.54 -6.29 -2.96
N THR A 169 -10.66 -5.78 -1.74
CA THR A 169 -11.92 -5.25 -1.19
C THR A 169 -12.17 -3.82 -1.67
N PRO A 170 -13.28 -3.53 -2.39
CA PRO A 170 -13.58 -2.17 -2.85
C PRO A 170 -13.96 -1.21 -1.73
N SER A 171 -14.67 -1.68 -0.71
CA SER A 171 -15.06 -0.93 0.48
C SER A 171 -15.23 -1.85 1.67
N TYR A 172 -15.06 -1.31 2.87
CA TYR A 172 -15.12 -2.08 4.11
C TYR A 172 -15.88 -1.31 5.20
N ASP A 173 -16.74 -2.02 5.93
CA ASP A 173 -17.44 -1.48 7.10
C ASP A 173 -16.58 -1.66 8.35
N MET A 174 -16.13 -0.57 8.92
CA MET A 174 -15.34 -0.54 10.16
C MET A 174 -16.15 -0.92 11.42
N GLY A 175 -17.48 -1.08 11.26
CA GLY A 175 -18.39 -1.36 12.36
C GLY A 175 -18.91 -0.10 13.06
N THR A 176 -19.53 -0.29 14.23
CA THR A 176 -20.11 0.81 15.01
C THR A 176 -19.14 1.29 16.09
N ASN A 177 -19.25 2.57 16.41
CA ASN A 177 -18.58 3.23 17.54
C ASN A 177 -19.46 4.39 18.04
N ASP A 178 -18.96 5.22 18.95
CA ASP A 178 -19.72 6.34 19.53
C ASP A 178 -20.13 7.41 18.49
N ARG A 179 -19.45 7.50 17.34
CA ARG A 179 -19.78 8.42 16.24
C ARG A 179 -20.62 7.76 15.14
N TYR A 180 -20.37 6.51 14.87
CA TYR A 180 -21.07 5.70 13.87
C TYR A 180 -21.95 4.68 14.57
N THR A 181 -23.11 5.12 15.08
CA THR A 181 -24.01 4.29 15.89
C THR A 181 -24.91 3.36 15.08
N THR A 182 -25.03 3.61 13.78
CA THR A 182 -25.82 2.77 12.88
C THR A 182 -24.91 1.83 12.08
N PRO A 183 -25.17 0.53 12.08
CA PRO A 183 -24.40 -0.42 11.26
C PRO A 183 -24.40 -0.04 9.76
N GLY A 184 -23.28 -0.21 9.09
CA GLY A 184 -23.13 0.12 7.67
C GLY A 184 -22.94 1.61 7.36
N THR A 185 -22.64 2.45 8.36
CA THR A 185 -22.38 3.88 8.15
C THR A 185 -20.92 4.27 8.24
N TYR A 186 -20.07 3.44 8.85
CA TYR A 186 -18.62 3.67 8.89
C TYR A 186 -17.91 2.91 7.76
N ILE A 187 -18.13 3.36 6.54
CA ILE A 187 -17.60 2.70 5.33
C ILE A 187 -16.34 3.43 4.86
N ILE A 188 -15.23 2.70 4.76
CA ILE A 188 -13.99 3.17 4.12
C ILE A 188 -13.89 2.63 2.70
N GLN A 189 -13.28 3.40 1.81
CA GLN A 189 -13.20 3.10 0.37
C GLN A 189 -11.78 2.80 -0.07
N ASN A 190 -11.63 1.85 -1.01
CA ASN A 190 -10.34 1.56 -1.61
C ASN A 190 -9.90 2.67 -2.58
N THR A 191 -8.68 3.13 -2.43
CA THR A 191 -8.04 4.08 -3.36
C THR A 191 -7.59 3.41 -4.66
N ASP A 192 -7.39 2.10 -4.67
CA ASP A 192 -7.09 1.32 -5.87
C ASP A 192 -8.35 1.19 -6.74
N LYS A 193 -8.41 2.00 -7.80
CA LYS A 193 -9.54 2.01 -8.73
C LYS A 193 -9.50 0.88 -9.76
N LEU A 194 -8.43 0.10 -9.81
CA LEU A 194 -8.36 -1.10 -10.65
C LEU A 194 -9.26 -2.23 -10.12
N VAL A 195 -9.53 -2.26 -8.80
CA VAL A 195 -10.42 -3.26 -8.17
C VAL A 195 -11.82 -2.73 -7.87
N THR A 196 -12.10 -1.45 -8.11
CA THR A 196 -13.41 -0.86 -7.88
C THR A 196 -14.20 -0.73 -9.21
N ASN A 197 -15.51 -0.50 -9.12
CA ASN A 197 -16.33 -0.21 -10.31
C ASN A 197 -15.98 1.20 -10.82
N SER A 198 -14.99 1.29 -11.68
CA SER A 198 -14.47 2.53 -12.27
C SER A 198 -13.99 2.31 -13.71
N SER A 199 -13.66 3.39 -14.42
CA SER A 199 -13.07 3.32 -15.76
C SER A 199 -11.67 2.68 -15.80
N TYR A 200 -11.00 2.60 -14.65
CA TYR A 200 -9.69 1.96 -14.53
C TYR A 200 -9.78 0.45 -14.27
N HIS A 201 -10.97 -0.08 -13.94
CA HIS A 201 -11.16 -1.47 -13.53
C HIS A 201 -10.49 -2.47 -14.48
N ARG A 202 -9.82 -3.46 -13.90
CA ARG A 202 -9.23 -4.59 -14.61
C ARG A 202 -9.52 -5.89 -13.86
N ASP A 203 -10.24 -6.81 -14.53
CA ASP A 203 -10.65 -8.09 -13.95
C ASP A 203 -9.46 -8.94 -13.46
N TYR A 204 -8.28 -8.77 -14.08
CA TYR A 204 -7.07 -9.46 -13.68
C TYR A 204 -6.38 -8.85 -12.45
N THR A 205 -6.75 -7.65 -12.01
CA THR A 205 -6.11 -7.02 -10.84
C THR A 205 -6.69 -7.60 -9.55
N ARG A 206 -5.80 -8.14 -8.72
CA ARG A 206 -6.14 -8.62 -7.39
C ARG A 206 -6.14 -7.49 -6.34
N GLY A 207 -5.43 -6.44 -6.60
CA GLY A 207 -5.31 -5.25 -5.77
C GLY A 207 -3.87 -4.80 -5.59
N GLY A 208 -3.70 -3.76 -4.80
CA GLY A 208 -2.38 -3.20 -4.54
C GLY A 208 -2.42 -2.02 -3.58
N LYS A 209 -1.35 -1.23 -3.61
CA LYS A 209 -1.23 -0.03 -2.80
C LYS A 209 -0.90 1.18 -3.65
N THR A 210 -1.70 2.22 -3.50
CA THR A 210 -1.44 3.55 -4.06
C THR A 210 -0.54 4.37 -3.13
N GLY A 211 0.23 5.29 -3.70
CA GLY A 211 0.97 6.30 -2.96
C GLY A 211 0.96 7.60 -3.73
N SER A 212 0.74 8.73 -3.06
CA SER A 212 0.74 10.05 -3.70
C SER A 212 1.44 11.05 -2.80
N LEU A 213 2.29 11.85 -3.39
CA LEU A 213 2.97 12.95 -2.70
C LEU A 213 3.30 14.04 -3.73
N GLY A 214 2.82 15.28 -3.50
CA GLY A 214 3.05 16.38 -4.43
C GLY A 214 2.37 16.17 -5.79
N GLU A 215 3.16 16.17 -6.86
CA GLU A 215 2.68 16.21 -8.26
C GLU A 215 2.73 14.83 -8.96
N TRP A 216 2.85 13.74 -8.21
CA TRP A 216 2.99 12.40 -8.76
C TRP A 216 2.31 11.32 -7.91
N GLN A 217 2.11 10.16 -8.52
CA GLN A 217 1.50 8.98 -7.92
C GLN A 217 2.37 7.74 -8.13
N ASN A 218 2.42 6.89 -7.10
CA ASN A 218 2.96 5.53 -7.13
C ASN A 218 1.84 4.50 -7.14
N PHE A 219 2.11 3.34 -7.72
CA PHE A 219 1.30 2.14 -7.52
C PHE A 219 2.17 0.89 -7.52
N ALA A 220 1.89 0.01 -6.57
CA ALA A 220 2.41 -1.37 -6.54
C ALA A 220 1.21 -2.32 -6.52
N GLY A 221 1.06 -3.17 -7.52
CA GLY A 221 -0.11 -4.00 -7.74
C GLY A 221 0.21 -5.46 -8.00
N TRP A 222 -0.73 -6.33 -7.58
CA TRP A 222 -0.73 -7.75 -7.83
C TRP A 222 -1.83 -8.10 -8.83
N HIS A 223 -1.47 -8.83 -9.88
CA HIS A 223 -2.35 -9.16 -11.01
C HIS A 223 -2.28 -10.66 -11.29
N SER A 224 -3.42 -11.24 -11.71
CA SER A 224 -3.48 -12.66 -12.04
C SER A 224 -4.53 -12.93 -13.11
N GLN A 225 -4.15 -13.65 -14.16
CA GLN A 225 -5.04 -14.08 -15.23
C GLN A 225 -4.51 -15.38 -15.84
N ASN A 226 -5.40 -16.30 -16.17
CA ASN A 226 -5.08 -17.56 -16.86
C ASN A 226 -4.02 -18.43 -16.18
N GLY A 227 -3.93 -18.38 -14.85
CA GLY A 227 -2.94 -19.11 -14.07
C GLY A 227 -1.58 -18.45 -13.95
N GLU A 228 -1.39 -17.27 -14.55
CA GLU A 228 -0.18 -16.46 -14.43
C GLU A 228 -0.39 -15.32 -13.42
N SER A 229 0.62 -15.04 -12.62
CA SER A 229 0.61 -13.97 -11.63
C SER A 229 1.79 -13.02 -11.82
N TYR A 230 1.51 -11.71 -11.69
CA TYR A 230 2.50 -10.66 -11.85
C TYR A 230 2.41 -9.64 -10.72
N ILE A 231 3.53 -9.05 -10.38
CA ILE A 231 3.58 -7.79 -9.64
C ILE A 231 4.08 -6.70 -10.58
N SER A 232 3.39 -5.57 -10.59
CA SER A 232 3.81 -4.34 -11.25
C SER A 232 4.08 -3.24 -10.24
N VAL A 233 5.15 -2.48 -10.44
CA VAL A 233 5.45 -1.27 -9.68
C VAL A 233 5.73 -0.14 -10.65
N LEU A 234 5.03 0.97 -10.50
CA LEU A 234 5.29 2.24 -11.19
C LEU A 234 5.48 3.34 -10.15
N LEU A 235 6.59 4.05 -10.21
CA LEU A 235 6.93 5.11 -9.28
C LEU A 235 6.95 6.48 -9.95
N ASN A 236 6.46 7.48 -9.23
CA ASN A 236 6.49 8.90 -9.58
C ASN A 236 5.83 9.22 -10.92
N VAL A 237 4.73 8.54 -11.25
CA VAL A 237 3.94 8.86 -12.46
C VAL A 237 3.33 10.24 -12.28
N PRO A 238 3.64 11.23 -13.16
CA PRO A 238 3.17 12.59 -12.98
C PRO A 238 1.66 12.70 -13.23
N TYR A 239 0.99 13.61 -12.52
CA TYR A 239 -0.47 13.79 -12.64
C TYR A 239 -0.92 14.28 -14.02
N ASP A 240 -0.08 14.94 -14.77
CA ASP A 240 -0.36 15.37 -16.14
C ASP A 240 -0.47 14.19 -17.14
N ALA A 241 -0.04 12.99 -16.75
CA ALA A 241 -0.26 11.77 -17.53
C ALA A 241 -1.73 11.30 -17.52
N ASP A 242 -2.54 11.73 -16.54
CA ASP A 242 -3.97 11.47 -16.44
C ASP A 242 -4.70 12.69 -15.82
N PRO A 243 -4.75 13.83 -16.54
CA PRO A 243 -5.24 15.09 -15.97
C PRO A 243 -6.74 15.07 -15.65
N GLU A 244 -7.53 14.24 -16.33
CA GLU A 244 -8.97 14.16 -16.11
C GLU A 244 -9.32 13.26 -14.91
N GLY A 245 -8.63 12.11 -14.78
CA GLY A 245 -8.93 11.11 -13.77
C GLY A 245 -8.13 11.26 -12.47
N MET A 246 -7.00 11.94 -12.52
CA MET A 246 -6.07 12.13 -11.40
C MET A 246 -5.60 10.80 -10.77
N ARG A 247 -5.43 9.78 -11.62
CA ARG A 247 -4.99 8.42 -11.24
C ARG A 247 -3.91 7.89 -12.19
N PRO A 248 -2.84 8.65 -12.46
CA PRO A 248 -1.91 8.32 -13.54
C PRO A 248 -1.19 6.98 -13.34
N ALA A 249 -0.80 6.63 -12.12
CA ALA A 249 -0.15 5.36 -11.86
C ALA A 249 -1.10 4.17 -12.11
N LEU A 250 -2.40 4.30 -11.84
CA LEU A 250 -3.39 3.26 -12.13
C LEU A 250 -3.68 3.17 -13.64
N ALA A 251 -3.77 4.29 -14.34
CA ALA A 251 -3.95 4.35 -15.80
C ALA A 251 -2.77 3.67 -16.52
N GLU A 252 -1.53 4.02 -16.16
CA GLU A 252 -0.35 3.41 -16.74
C GLU A 252 -0.17 1.95 -16.35
N THR A 253 -0.55 1.56 -15.11
CA THR A 253 -0.57 0.16 -14.70
C THR A 253 -1.53 -0.66 -15.56
N GLY A 254 -2.75 -0.16 -15.80
CA GLY A 254 -3.68 -0.81 -16.74
C GLY A 254 -3.05 -0.99 -18.11
N THR A 255 -2.43 0.06 -18.65
CA THR A 255 -1.78 0.03 -19.97
C THR A 255 -0.65 -1.02 -20.05
N ILE A 256 0.25 -1.05 -19.08
CA ILE A 256 1.38 -1.99 -19.11
C ILE A 256 0.90 -3.43 -18.89
N MET A 257 -0.07 -3.65 -17.98
CA MET A 257 -0.56 -4.99 -17.68
C MET A 257 -1.45 -5.56 -18.79
N ASP A 258 -2.25 -4.73 -19.46
CA ASP A 258 -2.96 -5.14 -20.68
C ASP A 258 -1.95 -5.66 -21.72
N TRP A 259 -0.86 -4.92 -21.96
CA TRP A 259 0.21 -5.35 -22.87
C TRP A 259 0.92 -6.64 -22.39
N VAL A 260 1.19 -6.78 -21.10
CA VAL A 260 1.84 -7.98 -20.52
C VAL A 260 0.99 -9.22 -20.79
N PHE A 261 -0.30 -9.18 -20.43
CA PHE A 261 -1.19 -10.32 -20.61
C PHE A 261 -1.51 -10.64 -22.09
N ASP A 262 -1.43 -9.64 -22.97
CA ASP A 262 -1.60 -9.85 -24.42
C ASP A 262 -0.34 -10.41 -25.08
N THR A 263 0.85 -10.16 -24.51
CA THR A 263 2.14 -10.47 -25.14
C THR A 263 2.79 -11.74 -24.60
N TYR A 264 2.69 -11.94 -23.28
CA TYR A 264 3.33 -13.05 -22.60
C TYR A 264 2.30 -14.11 -22.22
N THR A 265 2.54 -15.33 -22.62
CA THR A 265 1.83 -16.52 -22.17
C THR A 265 2.86 -17.55 -21.74
N ILE A 266 2.62 -18.21 -20.60
CA ILE A 266 3.44 -19.36 -20.24
C ILE A 266 3.13 -20.48 -21.24
N ALA A 267 4.15 -20.95 -21.94
CA ALA A 267 4.00 -22.15 -22.79
C ALA A 267 3.66 -23.34 -21.88
N PRO A 268 2.70 -24.18 -22.28
CA PRO A 268 2.28 -25.34 -21.50
C PRO A 268 3.40 -26.36 -21.30
#